data_a3bcc2906f638f4cb42e9419223f52da
#
_entry.id   a3bcc2906f638f4cb42e9419223f52da
#
_cell.length_a   1.000
_cell.length_b   1.000
_cell.length_c   1.000
_cell.angle_alpha   90.00
_cell.angle_beta   90.00
_cell.angle_gamma   90.00
#
_symmetry.space_group_name_H-M   'P 1'
#
loop_
_entity.id
_entity.type
_entity.pdbx_description
1 polymer ?
#
loop_
_entity_poly.entity_id
_entity_poly.type
_entity_poly.pdbx_seq_one_letter_code
_entity_poly.pdbx_strand_id
1 'polypeptide(L)'
;MMPNPRLAARYAKSILDLAVERDQLDIVYNDMLLLREAFRVSRELVILLKSPIIKADKKRQILEAITAGKISPLTTAFNRLLMAKQREAYLPEIVTAFVDQYKIYKGIQTVRLTTAIPVSEELKKTILDKVRADRHVSQIELITEVKEELIGGFVLEIGDQLIDTSIAFDLHTIRQQFQNNDFIYKIR
;
A
#
# COMPACT_ATOMS: atom_id res chain seq x y z
N MET A 1 17.81 -10.82 2.85
CA MET A 1 17.72 -9.86 3.98
C MET A 1 16.27 -9.81 4.41
N MET A 2 15.98 -10.03 5.69
CA MET A 2 14.59 -10.04 6.18
C MET A 2 14.01 -8.62 6.18
N PRO A 3 12.74 -8.43 5.83
CA PRO A 3 12.08 -7.14 5.92
C PRO A 3 12.06 -6.67 7.39
N ASN A 4 12.37 -5.40 7.61
CA ASN A 4 12.35 -4.80 8.94
C ASN A 4 11.33 -3.65 9.01
N PRO A 5 10.04 -3.95 9.22
CA PRO A 5 8.97 -2.96 9.19
C PRO A 5 9.13 -1.88 10.27
N ARG A 6 9.70 -2.22 11.43
CA ARG A 6 9.94 -1.25 12.51
C ARG A 6 10.99 -0.20 12.13
N LEU A 7 12.04 -0.64 11.43
CA LEU A 7 13.07 0.27 10.92
C LEU A 7 12.49 1.16 9.82
N ALA A 8 11.79 0.56 8.86
CA ALA A 8 11.15 1.30 7.77
C ALA A 8 10.19 2.36 8.30
N ALA A 9 9.30 2.00 9.24
CA ALA A 9 8.35 2.93 9.85
C ALA A 9 9.04 4.09 10.58
N ARG A 10 10.18 3.86 11.26
CA ARG A 10 10.95 4.90 11.95
C ARG A 10 11.55 5.91 10.99
N TYR A 11 12.21 5.45 9.92
CA TYR A 11 12.77 6.35 8.91
C TYR A 11 11.69 7.09 8.14
N ALA A 12 10.59 6.42 7.80
CA ALA A 12 9.43 7.04 7.16
C ALA A 12 8.85 8.17 8.04
N LYS A 13 8.69 7.92 9.35
CA LYS A 13 8.23 8.94 10.28
C LYS A 13 9.19 10.12 10.35
N SER A 14 10.50 9.86 10.40
CA SER A 14 11.50 10.95 10.51
C SER A 14 11.48 11.89 9.30
N ILE A 15 11.32 11.36 8.08
CA ILE A 15 11.22 12.22 6.89
C ILE A 15 9.85 12.89 6.79
N LEU A 16 8.78 12.24 7.26
CA LEU A 16 7.45 12.84 7.31
C LEU A 16 7.43 14.03 8.25
N ASP A 17 7.92 13.87 9.49
CA ASP A 17 7.98 14.94 10.48
C ASP A 17 8.82 16.12 9.95
N LEU A 18 9.99 15.86 9.34
CA LEU A 18 10.82 16.89 8.73
C LEU A 18 10.16 17.58 7.52
N ALA A 19 9.39 16.84 6.72
CA ALA A 19 8.66 17.40 5.59
C ALA A 19 7.51 18.31 6.06
N VAL A 20 6.85 17.96 7.17
CA VAL A 20 5.84 18.81 7.82
C VAL A 20 6.46 20.08 8.36
N GLU A 21 7.59 20.00 9.09
CA GLU A 21 8.31 21.18 9.63
C GLU A 21 8.74 22.16 8.53
N ARG A 22 9.04 21.65 7.33
CA ARG A 22 9.49 22.49 6.19
C ARG A 22 8.37 22.88 5.24
N ASP A 23 7.15 22.53 5.53
CA ASP A 23 5.97 22.73 4.67
C ASP A 23 6.16 22.17 3.24
N GLN A 24 6.85 21.02 3.14
CA GLN A 24 7.16 20.33 1.88
C GLN A 24 6.55 18.92 1.80
N LEU A 25 5.55 18.65 2.62
CA LEU A 25 4.98 17.31 2.76
C LEU A 25 4.45 16.74 1.44
N ASP A 26 3.71 17.55 0.68
CA ASP A 26 3.10 17.11 -0.58
C ASP A 26 4.16 16.93 -1.69
N ILE A 27 5.25 17.72 -1.65
CA ILE A 27 6.39 17.56 -2.56
C ILE A 27 7.10 16.24 -2.29
N VAL A 28 7.44 15.99 -1.02
CA VAL A 28 8.08 14.72 -0.61
C VAL A 28 7.20 13.52 -0.91
N TYR A 29 5.88 13.66 -0.74
CA TYR A 29 4.95 12.59 -1.08
C TYR A 29 5.00 12.23 -2.57
N ASN A 30 5.02 13.23 -3.46
CA ASN A 30 5.15 13.00 -4.89
C ASN A 30 6.49 12.34 -5.25
N ASP A 31 7.59 12.77 -4.59
CA ASP A 31 8.90 12.13 -4.74
C ASP A 31 8.86 10.65 -4.34
N MET A 32 8.20 10.33 -3.23
CA MET A 32 8.07 8.95 -2.75
C MET A 32 7.19 8.11 -3.67
N LEU A 33 6.15 8.69 -4.27
CA LEU A 33 5.36 8.00 -5.28
C LEU A 33 6.19 7.66 -6.52
N LEU A 34 7.04 8.59 -6.97
CA LEU A 34 7.95 8.38 -8.08
C LEU A 34 8.95 7.26 -7.78
N LEU A 35 9.54 7.27 -6.58
CA LEU A 35 10.44 6.20 -6.15
C LEU A 35 9.73 4.85 -6.06
N ARG A 36 8.51 4.82 -5.51
CA ARG A 36 7.69 3.60 -5.43
C ARG A 36 7.43 3.01 -6.81
N GLU A 37 7.09 3.86 -7.77
CA GLU A 37 6.86 3.43 -9.15
C GLU A 37 8.15 2.92 -9.80
N ALA A 38 9.28 3.59 -9.61
CA ALA A 38 10.57 3.13 -10.08
C ALA A 38 10.94 1.73 -9.54
N PHE A 39 10.67 1.46 -8.26
CA PHE A 39 10.90 0.15 -7.65
C PHE A 39 9.91 -0.92 -8.14
N ARG A 40 8.69 -0.53 -8.50
CA ARG A 40 7.69 -1.43 -9.08
C ARG A 40 8.04 -1.85 -10.49
N VAL A 41 8.48 -0.90 -11.31
CA VAL A 41 8.83 -1.14 -12.73
C VAL A 41 10.18 -1.86 -12.84
N SER A 42 11.17 -1.46 -12.04
CA SER A 42 12.52 -2.05 -12.10
C SER A 42 12.81 -2.93 -10.88
N ARG A 43 12.55 -4.23 -11.02
CA ARG A 43 12.96 -5.21 -10.01
C ARG A 43 14.49 -5.27 -9.84
N GLU A 44 15.23 -5.00 -10.91
CA GLU A 44 16.68 -4.95 -10.90
C GLU A 44 17.22 -3.87 -9.96
N LEU A 45 16.58 -2.70 -9.92
CA LEU A 45 16.95 -1.62 -9.01
C LEU A 45 16.79 -2.07 -7.54
N VAL A 46 15.74 -2.79 -7.21
CA VAL A 46 15.52 -3.33 -5.86
C VAL A 46 16.61 -4.36 -5.51
N ILE A 47 16.95 -5.24 -6.44
CA ILE A 47 18.01 -6.25 -6.26
C ILE A 47 19.37 -5.56 -6.07
N LEU A 48 19.66 -4.53 -6.86
CA LEU A 48 20.88 -3.73 -6.75
C LEU A 48 21.02 -3.07 -5.38
N LEU A 49 19.96 -2.45 -4.88
CA LEU A 49 19.97 -1.81 -3.56
C LEU A 49 20.19 -2.84 -2.44
N LYS A 50 19.59 -4.02 -2.55
CA LYS A 50 19.70 -5.13 -1.57
C LYS A 50 21.02 -5.89 -1.67
N SER A 51 21.78 -5.77 -2.75
CA SER A 51 23.04 -6.49 -2.95
C SER A 51 24.13 -5.99 -2.01
N PRO A 52 24.78 -6.85 -1.22
CA PRO A 52 25.91 -6.47 -0.38
C PRO A 52 27.23 -6.32 -1.15
N ILE A 53 27.30 -6.85 -2.40
CA ILE A 53 28.51 -6.88 -3.21
C ILE A 53 28.78 -5.50 -3.83
N ILE A 54 27.72 -4.75 -4.14
CA ILE A 54 27.82 -3.45 -4.80
C ILE A 54 28.13 -2.37 -3.77
N LYS A 55 29.21 -1.62 -4.00
CA LYS A 55 29.62 -0.51 -3.12
C LYS A 55 28.54 0.58 -3.04
N ALA A 56 28.37 1.16 -1.86
CA ALA A 56 27.39 2.22 -1.59
C ALA A 56 27.52 3.42 -2.55
N ASP A 57 28.74 3.79 -2.95
CA ASP A 57 28.96 4.88 -3.89
C ASP A 57 28.38 4.61 -5.29
N LYS A 58 28.48 3.37 -5.78
CA LYS A 58 27.87 3.00 -7.06
C LYS A 58 26.35 3.00 -6.98
N LYS A 59 25.80 2.47 -5.89
CA LYS A 59 24.34 2.52 -5.64
C LYS A 59 23.83 3.96 -5.60
N ARG A 60 24.58 4.85 -4.93
CA ARG A 60 24.26 6.29 -4.86
C ARG A 60 24.23 6.91 -6.25
N GLN A 61 25.28 6.73 -7.05
CA GLN A 61 25.36 7.26 -8.40
C GLN A 61 24.18 6.79 -9.27
N ILE A 62 23.82 5.52 -9.20
CA ILE A 62 22.71 4.96 -9.96
C ILE A 62 21.38 5.58 -9.50
N LEU A 63 21.15 5.65 -8.19
CA LEU A 63 19.92 6.23 -7.66
C LEU A 63 19.82 7.72 -8.01
N GLU A 64 20.91 8.49 -7.86
CA GLU A 64 20.96 9.90 -8.24
C GLU A 64 20.74 10.09 -9.75
N ALA A 65 21.29 9.23 -10.61
CA ALA A 65 21.06 9.30 -12.05
C ALA A 65 19.59 9.05 -12.45
N ILE A 66 18.94 8.11 -11.80
CA ILE A 66 17.51 7.80 -12.06
C ILE A 66 16.61 8.93 -11.57
N THR A 67 16.96 9.57 -10.45
CA THR A 67 16.14 10.59 -9.79
C THR A 67 16.56 12.02 -10.10
N ALA A 68 17.62 12.22 -10.91
CA ALA A 68 18.15 13.54 -11.23
C ALA A 68 17.07 14.48 -11.77
N GLY A 69 16.91 15.64 -11.10
CA GLY A 69 15.95 16.68 -11.48
C GLY A 69 14.48 16.33 -11.29
N LYS A 70 14.16 15.13 -10.72
CA LYS A 70 12.79 14.66 -10.54
C LYS A 70 12.33 14.66 -9.08
N ILE A 71 13.27 14.71 -8.14
CA ILE A 71 12.99 14.68 -6.70
C ILE A 71 13.54 15.93 -6.02
N SER A 72 12.94 16.30 -4.91
CA SER A 72 13.31 17.47 -4.10
C SER A 72 14.70 17.33 -3.47
N PRO A 73 15.34 18.44 -3.11
CA PRO A 73 16.59 18.42 -2.37
C PRO A 73 16.49 17.71 -1.02
N LEU A 74 15.33 17.77 -0.37
CA LEU A 74 15.07 17.11 0.91
C LEU A 74 15.09 15.59 0.75
N THR A 75 14.39 15.06 -0.25
CA THR A 75 14.37 13.61 -0.56
C THR A 75 15.75 13.13 -1.02
N THR A 76 16.49 13.96 -1.77
CA THR A 76 17.86 13.65 -2.17
C THR A 76 18.79 13.54 -0.97
N ALA A 77 18.70 14.49 -0.02
CA ALA A 77 19.51 14.48 1.20
C ALA A 77 19.16 13.25 2.07
N PHE A 78 17.88 12.90 2.16
CA PHE A 78 17.43 11.71 2.87
C PHE A 78 18.00 10.42 2.25
N ASN A 79 17.97 10.29 0.93
CA ASN A 79 18.54 9.14 0.23
C ASN A 79 20.06 9.03 0.49
N ARG A 80 20.79 10.15 0.47
CA ARG A 80 22.22 10.19 0.83
C ARG A 80 22.47 9.75 2.26
N LEU A 81 21.64 10.18 3.20
CA LEU A 81 21.73 9.77 4.60
C LEU A 81 21.54 8.26 4.76
N LEU A 82 20.55 7.65 4.07
CA LEU A 82 20.34 6.21 4.09
C LEU A 82 21.56 5.44 3.54
N MET A 83 22.17 5.94 2.48
CA MET A 83 23.41 5.36 1.91
C MET A 83 24.58 5.47 2.89
N ALA A 84 24.78 6.65 3.52
CA ALA A 84 25.83 6.84 4.51
C ALA A 84 25.65 5.93 5.74
N LYS A 85 24.43 5.60 6.09
CA LYS A 85 24.09 4.69 7.20
C LYS A 85 24.03 3.21 6.77
N GLN A 86 24.33 2.89 5.50
CA GLN A 86 24.23 1.54 4.93
C GLN A 86 22.82 0.93 5.08
N ARG A 87 21.79 1.74 4.89
CA ARG A 87 20.36 1.36 5.03
C ARG A 87 19.60 1.44 3.71
N GLU A 88 20.30 1.60 2.59
CA GLU A 88 19.73 1.70 1.25
C GLU A 88 18.91 0.46 0.84
N ALA A 89 19.25 -0.72 1.39
CA ALA A 89 18.52 -1.95 1.13
C ALA A 89 17.06 -1.90 1.60
N TYR A 90 16.76 -1.05 2.57
CA TYR A 90 15.41 -0.86 3.12
C TYR A 90 14.64 0.28 2.44
N LEU A 91 15.23 0.99 1.48
CA LEU A 91 14.61 2.13 0.82
C LEU A 91 13.22 1.79 0.22
N PRO A 92 13.00 0.67 -0.48
CA PRO A 92 11.67 0.32 -0.99
C PRO A 92 10.63 0.17 0.12
N GLU A 93 11.02 -0.41 1.25
CA GLU A 93 10.15 -0.61 2.43
C GLU A 93 9.86 0.72 3.13
N ILE A 94 10.87 1.62 3.21
CA ILE A 94 10.72 2.96 3.78
C ILE A 94 9.76 3.80 2.95
N VAL A 95 9.88 3.74 1.63
CA VAL A 95 8.98 4.45 0.70
C VAL A 95 7.54 4.00 0.87
N THR A 96 7.29 2.70 0.97
CA THR A 96 5.95 2.16 1.22
C THR A 96 5.41 2.64 2.57
N ALA A 97 6.20 2.50 3.64
CA ALA A 97 5.81 2.94 4.98
C ALA A 97 5.54 4.46 5.05
N PHE A 98 6.28 5.28 4.29
CA PHE A 98 6.03 6.72 4.19
C PHE A 98 4.67 7.01 3.55
N VAL A 99 4.35 6.37 2.43
CA VAL A 99 3.05 6.55 1.76
C VAL A 99 1.89 6.18 2.68
N ASP A 100 2.03 5.09 3.43
CA ASP A 100 1.00 4.67 4.40
C ASP A 100 0.86 5.68 5.54
N GLN A 101 1.96 6.17 6.10
CA GLN A 101 1.94 7.19 7.15
C GLN A 101 1.42 8.55 6.65
N TYR A 102 1.73 8.94 5.42
CA TYR A 102 1.16 10.14 4.80
C TYR A 102 -0.35 10.06 4.70
N LYS A 103 -0.88 8.91 4.25
CA LYS A 103 -2.33 8.71 4.16
C LYS A 103 -3.00 8.84 5.54
N ILE A 104 -2.41 8.22 6.56
CA ILE A 104 -2.88 8.35 7.95
C ILE A 104 -2.85 9.83 8.40
N TYR A 105 -1.75 10.53 8.14
CA TYR A 105 -1.59 11.95 8.51
C TYR A 105 -2.62 12.87 7.85
N LYS A 106 -2.91 12.64 6.56
CA LYS A 106 -3.91 13.41 5.79
C LYS A 106 -5.36 12.92 6.04
N GLY A 107 -5.55 11.85 6.81
CA GLY A 107 -6.88 11.25 7.02
C GLY A 107 -7.46 10.63 5.75
N ILE A 108 -6.60 10.18 4.82
CA ILE A 108 -7.02 9.50 3.60
C ILE A 108 -7.31 8.04 3.91
N GLN A 109 -8.56 7.62 3.75
CA GLN A 109 -8.93 6.23 3.91
C GLN A 109 -8.84 5.48 2.60
N THR A 110 -8.02 4.42 2.57
CA THR A 110 -7.97 3.53 1.40
C THR A 110 -9.10 2.52 1.50
N VAL A 111 -9.92 2.47 0.46
CA VAL A 111 -11.02 1.51 0.29
C VAL A 111 -10.66 0.62 -0.89
N ARG A 112 -10.54 -0.69 -0.66
CA ARG A 112 -10.32 -1.66 -1.74
C ARG A 112 -11.63 -2.35 -2.06
N LEU A 113 -12.03 -2.27 -3.32
CA LEU A 113 -13.20 -2.92 -3.87
C LEU A 113 -12.77 -4.02 -4.85
N THR A 114 -13.02 -5.27 -4.49
CA THR A 114 -12.78 -6.42 -5.37
C THR A 114 -14.10 -6.93 -5.91
N THR A 115 -14.22 -7.11 -7.22
CA THR A 115 -15.45 -7.53 -7.90
C THR A 115 -15.17 -8.62 -8.92
N ALA A 116 -16.19 -9.40 -9.28
CA ALA A 116 -16.05 -10.44 -10.31
C ALA A 116 -15.95 -9.85 -11.74
N ILE A 117 -16.55 -8.69 -11.97
CA ILE A 117 -16.58 -7.98 -13.26
C ILE A 117 -16.17 -6.52 -13.07
N PRO A 118 -15.72 -5.84 -14.13
CA PRO A 118 -15.40 -4.42 -14.05
C PRO A 118 -16.60 -3.59 -13.57
N VAL A 119 -16.35 -2.70 -12.62
CA VAL A 119 -17.38 -1.88 -11.97
C VAL A 119 -17.66 -0.62 -12.79
N SER A 120 -18.94 -0.29 -12.97
CA SER A 120 -19.33 0.97 -13.61
C SER A 120 -18.96 2.18 -12.72
N GLU A 121 -18.72 3.34 -13.34
CA GLU A 121 -18.41 4.57 -12.61
C GLU A 121 -19.54 5.03 -11.67
N GLU A 122 -20.79 4.72 -12.03
CA GLU A 122 -21.96 5.01 -11.19
C GLU A 122 -21.94 4.19 -9.89
N LEU A 123 -21.61 2.91 -9.98
CA LEU A 123 -21.51 2.04 -8.80
C LEU A 123 -20.33 2.45 -7.90
N LYS A 124 -19.20 2.85 -8.49
CA LYS A 124 -18.06 3.39 -7.72
C LYS A 124 -18.48 4.62 -6.93
N LYS A 125 -19.20 5.57 -7.55
CA LYS A 125 -19.71 6.75 -6.86
C LYS A 125 -20.65 6.40 -5.73
N THR A 126 -21.60 5.50 -5.95
CA THR A 126 -22.55 5.07 -4.94
C THR A 126 -21.87 4.45 -3.72
N ILE A 127 -20.84 3.62 -3.95
CA ILE A 127 -20.04 3.01 -2.87
C ILE A 127 -19.26 4.08 -2.10
N LEU A 128 -18.60 5.02 -2.81
CA LEU A 128 -17.88 6.12 -2.20
C LEU A 128 -18.79 7.00 -1.32
N ASP A 129 -19.99 7.31 -1.80
CA ASP A 129 -20.94 8.14 -1.06
C ASP A 129 -21.44 7.42 0.20
N LYS A 130 -21.71 6.13 0.14
CA LYS A 130 -22.05 5.32 1.32
C LYS A 130 -20.91 5.28 2.34
N VAL A 131 -19.67 5.02 1.89
CA VAL A 131 -18.51 4.98 2.79
C VAL A 131 -18.26 6.35 3.44
N ARG A 132 -18.46 7.45 2.71
CA ARG A 132 -18.37 8.82 3.26
C ARG A 132 -19.42 9.08 4.32
N ALA A 133 -20.64 8.66 4.09
CA ALA A 133 -21.75 8.85 5.03
C ALA A 133 -21.52 8.09 6.34
N ASP A 134 -21.05 6.85 6.26
CA ASP A 134 -20.86 5.99 7.43
C ASP A 134 -19.65 6.38 8.30
N ARG A 135 -18.58 6.90 7.68
CA ARG A 135 -17.30 7.08 8.36
C ARG A 135 -16.89 8.53 8.62
N HIS A 136 -17.64 9.51 8.13
CA HIS A 136 -17.29 10.94 8.21
C HIS A 136 -15.85 11.25 7.72
N VAL A 137 -15.35 10.48 6.74
CA VAL A 137 -14.02 10.62 6.18
C VAL A 137 -14.04 11.62 5.04
N SER A 138 -13.15 12.61 5.10
CA SER A 138 -13.09 13.69 4.10
C SER A 138 -12.46 13.26 2.77
N GLN A 139 -11.53 12.31 2.79
CA GLN A 139 -10.84 11.84 1.60
C GLN A 139 -10.79 10.31 1.54
N ILE A 140 -11.25 9.74 0.41
CA ILE A 140 -11.26 8.29 0.17
C ILE A 140 -10.46 8.00 -1.10
N GLU A 141 -9.51 7.09 -1.00
CA GLU A 141 -8.82 6.51 -2.14
C GLU A 141 -9.45 5.16 -2.45
N LEU A 142 -10.12 5.05 -3.60
CA LEU A 142 -10.73 3.80 -4.05
C LEU A 142 -9.77 3.03 -4.95
N ILE A 143 -9.40 1.83 -4.54
CA ILE A 143 -8.64 0.87 -5.35
C ILE A 143 -9.61 -0.21 -5.81
N THR A 144 -9.75 -0.39 -7.13
CA THR A 144 -10.61 -1.42 -7.71
C THR A 144 -9.78 -2.57 -8.26
N GLU A 145 -10.14 -3.80 -7.92
CA GLU A 145 -9.54 -5.03 -8.42
C GLU A 145 -10.62 -5.93 -8.98
N VAL A 146 -10.34 -6.61 -10.10
CA VAL A 146 -11.27 -7.58 -10.69
C VAL A 146 -10.73 -8.97 -10.47
N LYS A 147 -11.52 -9.84 -9.81
CA LYS A 147 -11.24 -11.26 -9.58
C LYS A 147 -12.42 -12.10 -9.98
N GLU A 148 -12.32 -12.80 -11.08
CA GLU A 148 -13.38 -13.68 -11.60
C GLU A 148 -13.73 -14.82 -10.62
N GLU A 149 -12.78 -15.18 -9.73
CA GLU A 149 -12.95 -16.23 -8.71
C GLU A 149 -14.10 -15.95 -7.73
N LEU A 150 -14.52 -14.69 -7.59
CA LEU A 150 -15.65 -14.29 -6.74
C LEU A 150 -16.99 -14.76 -7.29
N ILE A 151 -17.05 -15.15 -8.58
CA ILE A 151 -18.27 -15.59 -9.32
C ILE A 151 -19.28 -14.44 -9.46
N GLY A 152 -19.45 -13.60 -8.43
CA GLY A 152 -20.34 -12.45 -8.37
C GLY A 152 -20.28 -11.75 -7.02
N GLY A 153 -21.01 -10.65 -6.89
CA GLY A 153 -20.95 -9.80 -5.69
C GLY A 153 -19.65 -8.98 -5.61
N PHE A 154 -19.28 -8.60 -4.41
CA PHE A 154 -18.07 -7.80 -4.17
C PHE A 154 -17.48 -8.06 -2.78
N VAL A 155 -16.19 -7.78 -2.65
CA VAL A 155 -15.47 -7.71 -1.38
C VAL A 155 -15.01 -6.28 -1.18
N LEU A 156 -15.34 -5.68 -0.03
CA LEU A 156 -14.98 -4.33 0.35
C LEU A 156 -14.07 -4.37 1.57
N GLU A 157 -12.86 -3.86 1.42
CA GLU A 157 -11.89 -3.71 2.51
C GLU A 157 -11.76 -2.22 2.86
N ILE A 158 -12.00 -1.88 4.12
CA ILE A 158 -11.90 -0.51 4.63
C ILE A 158 -11.07 -0.53 5.91
N GLY A 159 -9.77 -0.19 5.82
CA GLY A 159 -8.85 -0.33 6.94
C GLY A 159 -8.80 -1.78 7.43
N ASP A 160 -9.20 -2.03 8.68
CA ASP A 160 -9.21 -3.37 9.30
C ASP A 160 -10.53 -4.13 9.09
N GLN A 161 -11.51 -3.54 8.42
CA GLN A 161 -12.81 -4.15 8.20
C GLN A 161 -12.90 -4.75 6.80
N LEU A 162 -13.35 -6.01 6.75
CA LEU A 162 -13.64 -6.74 5.53
C LEU A 162 -15.15 -7.02 5.47
N ILE A 163 -15.78 -6.62 4.38
CA ILE A 163 -17.18 -6.94 4.07
C ILE A 163 -17.15 -7.80 2.80
N ASP A 164 -17.43 -9.08 2.94
CA ASP A 164 -17.50 -10.03 1.83
C ASP A 164 -18.95 -10.38 1.54
N THR A 165 -19.41 -10.00 0.35
CA THR A 165 -20.74 -10.31 -0.18
C THR A 165 -20.62 -11.08 -1.50
N SER A 166 -19.51 -11.82 -1.67
CA SER A 166 -19.28 -12.62 -2.86
C SER A 166 -20.10 -13.91 -2.85
N ILE A 167 -20.53 -14.31 -4.03
CA ILE A 167 -21.23 -15.62 -4.21
C ILE A 167 -20.28 -16.77 -3.85
N ALA A 168 -18.98 -16.63 -4.09
CA ALA A 168 -17.99 -17.63 -3.71
C ALA A 168 -17.95 -17.85 -2.18
N PHE A 169 -18.06 -16.81 -1.39
CA PHE A 169 -18.14 -16.89 0.07
C PHE A 169 -19.41 -17.58 0.54
N ASP A 170 -20.57 -17.22 -0.03
CA ASP A 170 -21.85 -17.86 0.30
C ASP A 170 -21.82 -19.35 -0.02
N LEU A 171 -21.33 -19.72 -1.20
CA LEU A 171 -21.19 -21.13 -1.59
C LEU A 171 -20.21 -21.90 -0.68
N HIS A 172 -19.11 -21.25 -0.28
CA HIS A 172 -18.16 -21.84 0.66
C HIS A 172 -18.81 -22.09 2.03
N THR A 173 -19.55 -21.11 2.54
CA THR A 173 -20.28 -21.21 3.82
C THR A 173 -21.32 -22.32 3.78
N ILE A 174 -22.12 -22.39 2.72
CA ILE A 174 -23.10 -23.46 2.52
C ILE A 174 -22.40 -24.82 2.48
N ARG A 175 -21.32 -24.96 1.72
CA ARG A 175 -20.54 -26.21 1.65
C ARG A 175 -20.01 -26.62 3.03
N GLN A 176 -19.52 -25.69 3.83
CA GLN A 176 -19.06 -26.00 5.19
C GLN A 176 -20.20 -26.47 6.09
N GLN A 177 -21.38 -25.85 5.99
CA GLN A 177 -22.58 -26.29 6.74
C GLN A 177 -23.00 -27.70 6.39
N PHE A 178 -22.90 -28.10 5.11
CA PHE A 178 -23.17 -29.48 4.70
C PHE A 178 -22.09 -30.48 5.11
N GLN A 179 -20.83 -30.04 5.23
CA GLN A 179 -19.74 -30.92 5.68
C GLN A 179 -19.73 -31.11 7.20
N ASN A 180 -20.08 -30.06 7.97
CA ASN A 180 -20.29 -30.13 9.41
C ASN A 180 -21.72 -30.58 9.69
N ASN A 181 -21.97 -31.89 9.49
CA ASN A 181 -23.29 -32.49 9.62
C ASN A 181 -23.65 -32.64 11.10
N ASP A 182 -23.96 -31.55 11.80
CA ASP A 182 -24.47 -31.55 13.18
C ASP A 182 -25.97 -31.94 13.29
N PHE A 183 -26.58 -32.35 12.17
CA PHE A 183 -27.88 -32.99 12.19
C PHE A 183 -27.75 -34.46 12.62
N ILE A 184 -27.39 -34.65 13.89
CA ILE A 184 -27.65 -35.89 14.56
C ILE A 184 -29.16 -35.94 14.80
N TYR A 185 -29.88 -36.66 13.94
CA TYR A 185 -31.25 -37.06 14.22
C TYR A 185 -31.26 -37.80 15.57
N LYS A 186 -31.70 -37.16 16.64
CA LYS A 186 -32.18 -37.88 17.83
C LYS A 186 -33.46 -38.58 17.44
N ILE A 187 -33.34 -39.75 16.84
CA ILE A 187 -34.45 -40.69 16.74
C ILE A 187 -34.59 -41.27 18.13
N ARG A 188 -35.68 -40.92 18.78
CA ARG A 188 -36.21 -41.62 19.95
C ARG A 188 -37.19 -42.67 19.46
#